data_32dc9a9e9852721c228451844719c072
#
_entry.id   32dc9a9e9852721c228451844719c072
#
_cell.length_a   1.000
_cell.length_b   1.000
_cell.length_c   1.000
_cell.angle_alpha   90.00
_cell.angle_beta   90.00
_cell.angle_gamma   90.00
#
_symmetry.space_group_name_H-M   'P 1'
#
loop_
_entity.id
_entity.type
_entity.pdbx_description
1 polymer ?
#
loop_
_entity_poly.entity_id
_entity_poly.type
_entity_poly.pdbx_seq_one_letter_code
_entity_poly.pdbx_strand_id
1 'polypeptide(L)'
;MNANMQTISRGDIFYADLSPVIGSEQGGIRPVLILQNDVGNRHSPTTIVCAITGKPKKPLPTHTAIAGTGGLSRESFALLEQIRTIDRVRLKERIGRLDMREMKKIDEALAISVGLKPAFFYEGGIHHDTFTGIR
;
A
#
# COMPACT_ATOMS: atom_id res chain seq x y z
N MET A 1 -8.27 26.69 -8.77
CA MET A 1 -7.76 25.44 -8.21
C MET A 1 -7.10 24.62 -9.29
N ASN A 2 -5.97 24.03 -8.96
CA ASN A 2 -5.24 23.19 -9.89
C ASN A 2 -6.02 21.88 -10.13
N ALA A 3 -6.07 21.44 -11.40
CA ALA A 3 -6.76 20.20 -11.76
C ALA A 3 -6.19 18.98 -11.01
N ASN A 4 -4.92 19.06 -10.56
CA ASN A 4 -4.28 17.98 -9.85
C ASN A 4 -4.55 18.01 -8.34
N MET A 5 -5.35 18.96 -7.89
CA MET A 5 -5.67 19.13 -6.48
C MET A 5 -6.95 18.41 -6.12
N GLN A 6 -7.08 17.16 -6.56
CA GLN A 6 -8.23 16.37 -6.14
C GLN A 6 -8.11 15.99 -4.67
N THR A 7 -9.26 15.88 -4.01
CA THR A 7 -9.32 15.50 -2.63
C THR A 7 -8.91 14.03 -2.49
N ILE A 8 -7.97 13.76 -1.63
CA ILE A 8 -7.56 12.40 -1.32
C ILE A 8 -7.69 12.15 0.17
N SER A 9 -8.01 10.93 0.52
CA SER A 9 -8.18 10.51 1.91
C SER A 9 -7.48 9.18 2.13
N ARG A 10 -7.01 8.98 3.36
CA ARG A 10 -6.41 7.71 3.75
C ARG A 10 -7.42 6.59 3.50
N GLY A 11 -6.99 5.54 2.82
CA GLY A 11 -7.86 4.42 2.45
C GLY A 11 -8.41 4.49 1.04
N ASP A 12 -8.26 5.63 0.37
CA ASP A 12 -8.65 5.74 -1.04
C ASP A 12 -7.72 4.92 -1.91
N ILE A 13 -8.26 4.40 -3.01
CA ILE A 13 -7.50 3.69 -4.02
C ILE A 13 -7.54 4.50 -5.31
N PHE A 14 -6.36 4.77 -5.87
CA PHE A 14 -6.21 5.52 -7.11
C PHE A 14 -5.32 4.73 -8.06
N TYR A 15 -5.50 4.94 -9.36
CA TYR A 15 -4.43 4.62 -10.29
C TYR A 15 -3.35 5.67 -10.15
N ALA A 16 -2.11 5.26 -10.24
CA ALA A 16 -0.96 6.16 -10.17
C ALA A 16 0.13 5.68 -11.10
N ASP A 17 0.88 6.63 -11.63
CA ASP A 17 2.07 6.33 -12.41
C ASP A 17 3.26 6.28 -11.47
N LEU A 18 3.78 5.09 -11.26
CA LEU A 18 4.89 4.87 -10.33
C LEU A 18 6.26 4.90 -11.00
N SER A 19 6.31 5.03 -12.30
CA SER A 19 7.57 5.06 -13.04
C SER A 19 8.25 6.42 -12.93
N PRO A 20 9.58 6.48 -13.00
CA PRO A 20 10.50 5.36 -13.16
C PRO A 20 10.79 4.66 -11.84
N VAL A 21 11.20 3.40 -11.93
CA VAL A 21 11.57 2.57 -10.78
C VAL A 21 12.86 1.83 -11.08
N ILE A 22 13.42 1.21 -10.05
CA ILE A 22 14.66 0.44 -10.15
C ILE A 22 14.42 -0.97 -9.62
N GLY A 23 14.90 -1.97 -10.37
CA GLY A 23 14.91 -3.35 -9.90
C GLY A 23 13.54 -3.90 -9.56
N SER A 24 13.41 -4.37 -8.32
CA SER A 24 12.18 -5.05 -7.87
C SER A 24 11.08 -4.11 -7.41
N GLU A 25 11.27 -2.81 -7.53
CA GLU A 25 10.22 -1.86 -7.19
C GLU A 25 9.03 -2.00 -8.14
N GLN A 26 7.83 -1.82 -7.59
CA GLN A 26 6.63 -1.85 -8.40
C GLN A 26 6.54 -0.57 -9.24
N GLY A 27 6.42 -0.72 -10.55
CA GLY A 27 6.39 0.43 -11.46
C GLY A 27 5.19 0.41 -12.39
N GLY A 28 5.19 1.36 -13.32
CA GLY A 28 4.11 1.52 -14.29
C GLY A 28 2.87 2.13 -13.67
N ILE A 29 1.79 2.16 -14.44
CA ILE A 29 0.50 2.66 -13.97
C ILE A 29 -0.23 1.51 -13.31
N ARG A 30 -0.56 1.66 -12.05
CA ARG A 30 -1.23 0.62 -11.28
C ARG A 30 -2.01 1.20 -10.10
N PRO A 31 -2.91 0.42 -9.52
CA PRO A 31 -3.61 0.87 -8.32
C PRO A 31 -2.64 1.06 -7.17
N VAL A 32 -2.88 2.10 -6.38
CA VAL A 32 -2.17 2.35 -5.14
C VAL A 32 -3.18 2.66 -4.06
N LEU A 33 -2.81 2.36 -2.81
CA LEU A 33 -3.62 2.66 -1.64
C LEU A 33 -3.00 3.86 -0.93
N ILE A 34 -3.81 4.86 -0.63
CA ILE A 34 -3.37 6.05 0.11
C ILE A 34 -3.23 5.67 1.58
N LEU A 35 -2.02 5.82 2.10
CA LEU A 35 -1.70 5.49 3.50
C LEU A 35 -1.51 6.72 4.37
N GLN A 36 -1.13 7.85 3.77
CA GLN A 36 -0.83 9.04 4.52
C GLN A 36 -2.03 9.54 5.31
N ASN A 37 -1.78 10.11 6.48
CA ASN A 37 -2.84 10.67 7.31
C ASN A 37 -3.52 11.85 6.60
N ASP A 38 -4.76 12.12 7.00
CA ASP A 38 -5.58 13.10 6.27
C ASP A 38 -5.17 14.55 6.49
N VAL A 39 -4.49 14.85 7.58
CA VAL A 39 -3.92 16.19 7.75
C VAL A 39 -2.85 16.43 6.70
N GLY A 40 -1.95 15.47 6.54
CA GLY A 40 -0.94 15.52 5.49
C GLY A 40 -1.56 15.59 4.11
N ASN A 41 -2.60 14.82 3.87
CA ASN A 41 -3.28 14.79 2.57
C ASN A 41 -3.90 16.13 2.21
N ARG A 42 -4.32 16.92 3.21
CA ARG A 42 -4.90 18.24 2.96
C ARG A 42 -3.85 19.32 2.70
N HIS A 43 -2.64 19.13 3.21
CA HIS A 43 -1.66 20.22 3.23
C HIS A 43 -0.37 19.95 2.48
N SER A 44 -0.09 18.71 2.14
CA SER A 44 1.17 18.35 1.48
C SER A 44 0.98 18.17 -0.03
N PRO A 45 1.97 18.55 -0.85
CA PRO A 45 1.94 18.23 -2.27
C PRO A 45 2.24 16.77 -2.55
N THR A 46 2.65 16.01 -1.54
CA THR A 46 2.96 14.59 -1.68
C THR A 46 2.03 13.76 -0.81
N THR A 47 1.97 12.46 -1.10
CA THR A 47 1.26 11.52 -0.25
C THR A 47 2.03 10.21 -0.18
N ILE A 48 1.73 9.42 0.85
CA ILE A 48 2.38 8.13 1.05
C ILE A 48 1.41 7.05 0.58
N VAL A 49 1.90 6.14 -0.26
CA VAL A 49 1.08 5.08 -0.84
C VAL A 49 1.79 3.74 -0.75
N CYS A 50 1.05 2.66 -0.95
CA CYS A 50 1.64 1.37 -1.26
C CYS A 50 1.04 0.86 -2.56
N ALA A 51 1.82 0.06 -3.28
CA ALA A 51 1.38 -0.54 -4.54
C ALA A 51 0.37 -1.65 -4.28
N ILE A 52 -0.56 -1.82 -5.22
CA ILE A 52 -1.52 -2.93 -5.21
C ILE A 52 -1.23 -3.76 -6.46
N THR A 53 -1.19 -5.08 -6.29
CA THR A 53 -0.92 -6.00 -7.40
C THR A 53 -1.94 -7.14 -7.41
N GLY A 54 -2.06 -7.82 -8.55
CA GLY A 54 -3.01 -8.92 -8.70
C GLY A 54 -2.66 -10.11 -7.83
N LYS A 55 -1.48 -10.70 -8.04
CA LYS A 55 -1.07 -11.86 -7.26
C LYS A 55 0.44 -11.85 -7.12
N PRO A 56 0.95 -11.67 -5.89
CA PRO A 56 2.39 -11.71 -5.68
C PRO A 56 2.90 -13.15 -5.87
N LYS A 57 4.13 -13.26 -6.36
CA LYS A 57 4.75 -14.56 -6.59
C LYS A 57 4.97 -15.30 -5.27
N LYS A 58 5.27 -14.58 -4.21
CA LYS A 58 5.61 -15.16 -2.93
C LYS A 58 4.95 -14.32 -1.84
N PRO A 59 4.03 -14.93 -1.07
CA PRO A 59 3.35 -14.16 -0.02
C PRO A 59 4.32 -13.76 1.09
N LEU A 60 4.11 -12.56 1.62
CA LEU A 60 4.88 -12.02 2.73
C LEU A 60 3.92 -11.56 3.82
N PRO A 61 4.39 -11.47 5.09
CA PRO A 61 3.55 -10.95 6.17
C PRO A 61 3.08 -9.51 5.93
N THR A 62 3.76 -8.78 5.04
CA THR A 62 3.43 -7.41 4.69
C THR A 62 2.40 -7.31 3.56
N HIS A 63 1.91 -8.43 3.05
CA HIS A 63 0.87 -8.44 2.04
C HIS A 63 -0.50 -8.54 2.69
N THR A 64 -1.46 -7.80 2.16
CA THR A 64 -2.83 -7.83 2.65
C THR A 64 -3.77 -8.03 1.47
N ALA A 65 -4.57 -9.09 1.52
CA ALA A 65 -5.54 -9.38 0.47
C ALA A 65 -6.68 -8.36 0.51
N ILE A 66 -7.08 -7.93 -0.66
CA ILE A 66 -8.24 -7.06 -0.86
C ILE A 66 -9.18 -7.83 -1.78
N ALA A 67 -10.23 -8.41 -1.22
CA ALA A 67 -11.07 -9.39 -1.91
C ALA A 67 -12.11 -8.73 -2.81
N GLY A 68 -11.65 -8.04 -3.87
CA GLY A 68 -12.55 -7.43 -4.83
C GLY A 68 -13.36 -6.26 -4.32
N THR A 69 -12.92 -5.63 -3.23
CA THR A 69 -13.58 -4.47 -2.65
C THR A 69 -12.82 -3.21 -3.03
N GLY A 70 -13.33 -2.06 -2.60
CA GLY A 70 -12.67 -0.79 -2.86
C GLY A 70 -12.67 -0.38 -4.32
N GLY A 71 -13.58 -0.94 -5.13
CA GLY A 71 -13.66 -0.61 -6.55
C GLY A 71 -12.77 -1.42 -7.47
N LEU A 72 -11.98 -2.33 -6.92
CA LEU A 72 -11.14 -3.21 -7.72
C LEU A 72 -11.97 -4.33 -8.34
N SER A 73 -11.69 -4.65 -9.61
CA SER A 73 -12.49 -5.62 -10.35
C SER A 73 -12.15 -7.07 -10.02
N ARG A 74 -11.05 -7.32 -9.34
CA ARG A 74 -10.62 -8.66 -8.97
C ARG A 74 -9.89 -8.62 -7.64
N GLU A 75 -9.71 -9.79 -7.03
CA GLU A 75 -8.91 -9.90 -5.83
C GLU A 75 -7.50 -9.37 -6.09
N SER A 76 -7.02 -8.58 -5.16
CA SER A 76 -5.71 -7.93 -5.28
C SER A 76 -5.04 -7.94 -3.92
N PHE A 77 -3.78 -7.52 -3.90
CA PHE A 77 -2.98 -7.51 -2.68
C PHE A 77 -2.29 -6.16 -2.54
N ALA A 78 -2.43 -5.55 -1.38
CA ALA A 78 -1.65 -4.37 -1.02
C ALA A 78 -0.29 -4.85 -0.53
N LEU A 79 0.76 -4.21 -1.02
CA LEU A 79 2.14 -4.60 -0.73
C LEU A 79 2.75 -3.57 0.20
N LEU A 80 2.69 -3.84 1.51
CA LEU A 80 3.13 -2.87 2.49
C LEU A 80 4.65 -2.75 2.60
N GLU A 81 5.41 -3.61 1.91
CA GLU A 81 6.84 -3.42 1.76
C GLU A 81 7.15 -2.49 0.58
N GLN A 82 6.15 -2.16 -0.25
CA GLN A 82 6.31 -1.25 -1.39
C GLN A 82 5.70 0.11 -1.07
N ILE A 83 6.00 0.61 0.11
CA ILE A 83 5.55 1.94 0.53
C ILE A 83 6.45 2.98 -0.11
N ARG A 84 5.87 4.06 -0.60
CA ARG A 84 6.66 5.17 -1.10
C ARG A 84 5.88 6.47 -1.04
N THR A 85 6.61 7.57 -1.03
CA THR A 85 6.04 8.90 -1.15
C THR A 85 6.02 9.28 -2.62
N ILE A 86 4.88 9.76 -3.08
CA ILE A 86 4.75 10.22 -4.46
C ILE A 86 4.17 11.62 -4.46
N ASP A 87 4.48 12.38 -5.52
CA ASP A 87 3.82 13.65 -5.75
C ASP A 87 2.38 13.38 -6.16
N ARG A 88 1.47 14.23 -5.72
CA ARG A 88 0.04 14.06 -6.01
C ARG A 88 -0.25 14.08 -7.51
N VAL A 89 0.59 14.71 -8.31
CA VAL A 89 0.39 14.74 -9.77
C VAL A 89 0.49 13.35 -10.40
N ARG A 90 1.09 12.38 -9.71
CA ARG A 90 1.15 11.01 -10.20
C ARG A 90 -0.18 10.27 -10.08
N LEU A 91 -1.10 10.77 -9.26
CA LEU A 91 -2.41 10.16 -9.08
C LEU A 91 -3.27 10.42 -10.29
N LYS A 92 -3.91 9.37 -10.78
CA LYS A 92 -4.82 9.43 -11.92
C LYS A 92 -6.26 9.30 -11.42
N GLU A 93 -7.00 8.35 -11.91
CA GLU A 93 -8.39 8.17 -11.59
C GLU A 93 -8.57 7.51 -10.22
N ARG A 94 -9.53 8.00 -9.45
CA ARG A 94 -9.90 7.35 -8.19
C ARG A 94 -10.72 6.11 -8.50
N ILE A 95 -10.34 4.99 -7.88
CA ILE A 95 -11.01 3.71 -8.08
C ILE A 95 -12.08 3.49 -7.01
N GLY A 96 -11.77 3.78 -5.75
CA GLY A 96 -12.68 3.52 -4.65
C GLY A 96 -12.02 3.73 -3.31
N ARG A 97 -12.51 3.02 -2.30
CA ARG A 97 -12.05 3.19 -0.92
C ARG A 97 -12.21 1.88 -0.15
N LEU A 98 -11.25 1.58 0.70
CA LEU A 98 -11.36 0.47 1.64
C LEU A 98 -12.13 0.93 2.87
N ASP A 99 -12.86 -0.01 3.49
CA ASP A 99 -13.59 0.29 4.73
C ASP A 99 -12.67 0.18 5.95
N MET A 100 -13.21 0.48 7.12
CA MET A 100 -12.43 0.48 8.35
C MET A 100 -11.89 -0.90 8.71
N ARG A 101 -12.66 -1.96 8.43
CA ARG A 101 -12.22 -3.33 8.72
C ARG A 101 -11.02 -3.69 7.86
N GLU A 102 -11.07 -3.35 6.59
CA GLU A 102 -9.97 -3.62 5.67
C GLU A 102 -8.75 -2.78 6.02
N MET A 103 -8.97 -1.52 6.37
CA MET A 103 -7.85 -0.65 6.76
C MET A 103 -7.16 -1.13 8.04
N LYS A 104 -7.89 -1.79 8.94
CA LYS A 104 -7.26 -2.36 10.12
C LYS A 104 -6.21 -3.41 9.76
N LYS A 105 -6.52 -4.26 8.79
CA LYS A 105 -5.57 -5.26 8.30
C LYS A 105 -4.37 -4.60 7.61
N ILE A 106 -4.63 -3.54 6.86
CA ILE A 106 -3.58 -2.74 6.23
C ILE A 106 -2.65 -2.18 7.32
N ASP A 107 -3.22 -1.62 8.38
CA ASP A 107 -2.43 -1.00 9.45
C ASP A 107 -1.54 -2.02 10.14
N GLU A 108 -2.02 -3.25 10.33
CA GLU A 108 -1.21 -4.30 10.92
C GLU A 108 -0.03 -4.67 10.02
N ALA A 109 -0.28 -4.85 8.74
CA ALA A 109 0.78 -5.16 7.78
C ALA A 109 1.77 -4.00 7.66
N LEU A 110 1.28 -2.76 7.71
CA LEU A 110 2.13 -1.58 7.68
C LEU A 110 3.05 -1.54 8.91
N ALA A 111 2.50 -1.82 10.08
CA ALA A 111 3.28 -1.85 11.33
C ALA A 111 4.39 -2.90 11.25
N ILE A 112 4.10 -4.05 10.67
CA ILE A 112 5.10 -5.09 10.45
C ILE A 112 6.17 -4.58 9.47
N SER A 113 5.74 -3.96 8.38
CA SER A 113 6.64 -3.51 7.32
C SER A 113 7.70 -2.54 7.83
N VAL A 114 7.33 -1.67 8.77
CA VAL A 114 8.25 -0.65 9.29
C VAL A 114 8.81 -0.99 10.66
N GLY A 115 8.59 -2.24 11.12
CA GLY A 115 9.21 -2.72 12.34
C GLY A 115 8.53 -2.30 13.63
N LEU A 116 7.29 -1.85 13.58
CA LEU A 116 6.53 -1.48 14.78
C LEU A 116 5.85 -2.68 15.44
N LYS A 117 5.74 -3.79 14.71
CA LYS A 117 5.22 -5.06 15.19
C LYS A 117 6.10 -6.18 14.69
N PRO A 118 6.26 -7.27 15.47
CA PRO A 118 7.00 -8.44 14.98
C PRO A 118 6.22 -9.14 13.89
N ALA A 119 6.94 -9.77 12.95
CA ALA A 119 6.36 -10.57 11.89
C ALA A 119 6.77 -12.01 12.09
N PHE A 120 5.83 -12.94 11.91
CA PHE A 120 6.05 -14.37 12.00
C PHE A 120 5.71 -15.01 10.67
N PHE A 121 6.53 -15.97 10.25
CA PHE A 121 6.26 -16.73 9.06
C PHE A 121 6.87 -18.12 9.18
N TYR A 122 6.40 -19.03 8.33
CA TYR A 122 6.92 -20.39 8.27
C TYR A 122 7.79 -20.58 7.05
N GLU A 123 8.92 -21.21 7.27
CA GLU A 123 9.81 -21.56 6.18
C GLU A 123 10.36 -22.96 6.50
N GLY A 124 10.02 -23.93 5.65
CA GLY A 124 10.43 -25.31 5.89
C GLY A 124 9.87 -25.89 7.19
N GLY A 125 8.71 -25.44 7.62
CA GLY A 125 8.07 -25.90 8.85
C GLY A 125 8.56 -25.22 10.11
N ILE A 126 9.48 -24.27 9.98
CA ILE A 126 10.02 -23.54 11.12
C ILE A 126 9.37 -22.16 11.20
N HIS A 127 8.99 -21.80 12.42
CA HIS A 127 8.40 -20.49 12.68
C HIS A 127 9.50 -19.47 12.99
N HIS A 128 9.59 -18.43 12.19
CA HIS A 128 10.60 -17.39 12.35
C HIS A 128 9.97 -16.09 12.79
N ASP A 129 10.64 -15.40 13.71
CA ASP A 129 10.28 -14.06 14.14
C ASP A 129 11.24 -13.08 13.46
N THR A 130 10.79 -12.45 12.40
CA THR A 130 11.65 -11.56 11.62
C THR A 130 11.94 -10.25 12.32
N PHE A 131 11.16 -9.92 13.35
CA PHE A 131 11.35 -8.68 14.08
C PHE A 131 12.56 -8.79 15.01
N THR A 132 12.69 -9.90 15.71
CA THR A 132 13.79 -10.08 16.67
C THR A 132 15.12 -10.37 15.98
N GLY A 133 15.12 -10.67 14.69
CA GLY A 133 16.34 -10.88 13.94
C GLY A 133 17.20 -9.63 13.81
N ILE A 134 16.63 -8.50 14.14
CA ILE A 134 17.33 -7.23 14.13
C ILE A 134 18.09 -7.08 15.43
N ARG A 135 19.32 -6.90 15.34
CA ARG A 135 20.07 -6.77 16.59
C ARG A 135 21.17 -5.80 16.43
#